data_bcf2cf6b05fb0f029c794e115585d458
#
_entry.id   bcf2cf6b05fb0f029c794e115585d458
#
_cell.length_a   1.000
_cell.length_b   1.000
_cell.length_c   1.000
_cell.angle_alpha   90.00
_cell.angle_beta   90.00
_cell.angle_gamma   90.00
#
_symmetry.space_group_name_H-M   'P 1'
#
loop_
_entity.id
_entity.type
_entity.pdbx_description
1 polymer ?
#
loop_
_entity_poly.entity_id
_entity_poly.type
_entity_poly.pdbx_seq_one_letter_code
_entity_poly.pdbx_strand_id
1 'polypeptide(L)'
;YQVGENIEVTIPGSSQGKALVSVETGSQVVDNFLIQTNKGNTSFSFKATADMAPNVYLNITLIQPHAQTVNDLPIRMYGIVPLKVYDPGTVLSPQLDMAGELAPGKEVSIKVSEKEGKAMAYTLAIVDEGLLDITNFETPDPWNHFYKREAIGV
;
A
#
# COMPACT_ATOMS: atom_id res chain seq x y z
N TYR A 1 5.95 3.71 -2.18
CA TYR A 1 6.71 2.76 -3.01
C TYR A 1 5.77 2.01 -3.93
N GLN A 2 6.30 1.58 -5.08
CA GLN A 2 5.59 0.73 -6.01
C GLN A 2 6.06 -0.71 -5.85
N VAL A 3 5.18 -1.68 -6.09
CA VAL A 3 5.55 -3.10 -6.10
C VAL A 3 6.72 -3.34 -7.04
N GLY A 4 7.76 -4.01 -6.54
CA GLY A 4 9.04 -4.24 -7.23
C GLY A 4 10.15 -3.26 -6.90
N GLU A 5 9.86 -2.10 -6.28
CA GLU A 5 10.88 -1.16 -5.83
C GLU A 5 11.60 -1.67 -4.58
N ASN A 6 12.85 -1.23 -4.39
CA ASN A 6 13.56 -1.42 -3.14
C ASN A 6 13.19 -0.34 -2.13
N ILE A 7 12.85 -0.77 -0.93
CA ILE A 7 12.60 0.08 0.22
C ILE A 7 13.90 0.15 1.02
N GLU A 8 14.47 1.34 1.15
CA GLU A 8 15.66 1.57 1.97
C GLU A 8 15.26 2.16 3.31
N VAL A 9 15.77 1.58 4.37
CA VAL A 9 15.50 2.01 5.75
C VAL A 9 16.82 2.23 6.48
N THR A 10 16.91 3.35 7.18
CA THR A 10 18.06 3.66 8.03
C THR A 10 17.59 3.83 9.47
N ILE A 11 18.23 3.11 10.37
CA ILE A 11 17.95 3.14 11.80
C ILE A 11 19.20 3.55 12.59
N PRO A 12 19.05 4.21 13.74
CA PRO A 12 20.17 4.36 14.66
C PRO A 12 20.59 2.98 15.17
N GLY A 13 21.88 2.79 15.34
CA GLY A 13 22.41 1.52 15.79
C GLY A 13 23.52 1.67 16.82
N SER A 14 23.80 0.57 17.52
CA SER A 14 24.95 0.45 18.42
C SER A 14 25.88 -0.66 17.92
N SER A 15 27.15 -0.58 18.31
CA SER A 15 28.07 -1.70 18.13
C SER A 15 27.52 -2.91 18.90
N GLN A 16 27.41 -4.07 18.23
CA GLN A 16 26.90 -5.32 18.79
C GLN A 16 25.39 -5.39 19.08
N GLY A 17 24.60 -4.38 18.68
CA GLY A 17 23.14 -4.43 18.75
C GLY A 17 22.55 -5.32 17.66
N LYS A 18 21.31 -5.75 17.88
CA LYS A 18 20.48 -6.42 16.87
C LYS A 18 19.14 -5.72 16.75
N ALA A 19 18.68 -5.56 15.54
CA ALA A 19 17.34 -5.09 15.26
C ALA A 19 16.49 -6.23 14.71
N LEU A 20 15.36 -6.49 15.34
CA LEU A 20 14.29 -7.30 14.77
C LEU A 20 13.40 -6.36 13.98
N VAL A 21 13.23 -6.64 12.70
CA VAL A 21 12.32 -5.93 11.81
C VAL A 21 11.18 -6.86 11.48
N SER A 22 9.95 -6.41 11.71
CA SER A 22 8.72 -7.08 11.29
C SER A 22 8.00 -6.18 10.29
N VAL A 23 7.59 -6.74 9.17
CA VAL A 23 6.80 -6.09 8.13
C VAL A 23 5.37 -6.59 8.26
N GLU A 24 4.47 -5.71 8.65
CA GLU A 24 3.12 -6.10 9.06
C GLU A 24 2.07 -5.33 8.27
N THR A 25 1.02 -6.02 7.81
CA THR A 25 -0.23 -5.38 7.37
C THR A 25 -1.12 -5.12 8.58
N GLY A 26 -2.35 -4.66 8.37
CA GLY A 26 -3.34 -4.54 9.45
C GLY A 26 -3.72 -5.86 10.13
N SER A 27 -3.42 -7.02 9.52
CA SER A 27 -3.92 -8.33 9.96
C SER A 27 -2.88 -9.44 10.05
N GLN A 28 -1.70 -9.27 9.47
CA GLN A 28 -0.69 -10.34 9.40
C GLN A 28 0.73 -9.81 9.31
N VAL A 29 1.68 -10.65 9.69
CA VAL A 29 3.11 -10.45 9.44
C VAL A 29 3.44 -10.99 8.06
N VAL A 30 3.92 -10.10 7.18
CA VAL A 30 4.31 -10.44 5.80
C VAL A 30 5.74 -10.97 5.77
N ASP A 31 6.63 -10.34 6.54
CA ASP A 31 8.04 -10.73 6.62
C ASP A 31 8.64 -10.33 7.97
N ASN A 32 9.70 -11.03 8.37
CA ASN A 32 10.50 -10.67 9.53
C ASN A 32 11.96 -11.07 9.35
N PHE A 33 12.87 -10.22 9.80
CA PHE A 33 14.31 -10.49 9.70
C PHE A 33 15.11 -9.81 10.82
N LEU A 34 16.26 -10.37 11.13
CA LEU A 34 17.21 -9.83 12.09
C LEU A 34 18.37 -9.15 11.38
N ILE A 35 18.71 -7.96 11.86
CA ILE A 35 19.81 -7.15 11.36
C ILE A 35 20.83 -6.96 12.47
N GLN A 36 22.11 -7.18 12.16
CA GLN A 36 23.20 -6.77 13.02
C GLN A 36 23.39 -5.27 12.87
N THR A 37 23.37 -4.50 13.98
CA THR A 37 23.57 -3.06 13.93
C THR A 37 25.02 -2.66 14.09
N ASN A 38 25.39 -1.54 13.48
CA ASN A 38 26.69 -0.90 13.57
C ASN A 38 26.63 0.34 14.45
N LYS A 39 27.77 0.81 14.91
CA LYS A 39 27.85 2.10 15.62
C LYS A 39 27.43 3.25 14.69
N GLY A 40 26.49 4.08 15.15
CA GLY A 40 25.93 5.18 14.37
C GLY A 40 24.64 4.76 13.64
N ASN A 41 24.65 4.74 12.33
CA ASN A 41 23.50 4.35 11.52
C ASN A 41 23.70 2.98 10.86
N THR A 42 22.62 2.24 10.76
CA THR A 42 22.56 0.97 10.05
C THR A 42 21.47 1.07 8.98
N SER A 43 21.83 0.81 7.74
CA SER A 43 20.89 0.77 6.62
C SER A 43 20.66 -0.65 6.15
N PHE A 44 19.44 -0.93 5.75
CA PHE A 44 19.05 -2.19 5.13
C PHE A 44 17.99 -1.93 4.07
N SER A 45 17.80 -2.89 3.19
CA SER A 45 16.77 -2.77 2.15
C SER A 45 16.03 -4.09 1.96
N PHE A 46 14.79 -3.98 1.51
CA PHE A 46 13.96 -5.10 1.11
C PHE A 46 13.06 -4.67 -0.04
N LYS A 47 12.47 -5.64 -0.73
CA LYS A 47 11.65 -5.39 -1.92
C LYS A 47 10.19 -5.21 -1.55
N ALA A 48 9.53 -4.19 -2.11
CA ALA A 48 8.08 -4.06 -2.02
C ALA A 48 7.41 -5.17 -2.83
N THR A 49 6.52 -5.92 -2.20
CA THR A 49 5.77 -7.03 -2.79
C THR A 49 4.27 -6.71 -2.86
N ALA A 50 3.50 -7.46 -3.65
CA ALA A 50 2.08 -7.19 -3.86
C ALA A 50 1.23 -7.37 -2.60
N ASP A 51 1.62 -8.28 -1.71
CA ASP A 51 0.98 -8.55 -0.43
C ASP A 51 1.21 -7.45 0.62
N MET A 52 2.10 -6.49 0.32
CA MET A 52 2.30 -5.29 1.13
C MET A 52 1.33 -4.15 0.78
N ALA A 53 0.59 -4.26 -0.32
CA ALA A 53 -0.39 -3.25 -0.71
C ALA A 53 -1.69 -3.37 0.14
N PRO A 54 -2.34 -2.27 0.52
CA PRO A 54 -2.06 -0.87 0.18
C PRO A 54 -1.00 -0.21 1.07
N ASN A 55 -0.68 -0.78 2.21
CA ASN A 55 0.36 -0.32 3.12
C ASN A 55 0.81 -1.40 4.09
N VAL A 56 2.02 -1.26 4.57
CA VAL A 56 2.57 -2.03 5.68
C VAL A 56 3.11 -1.11 6.77
N TYR A 57 3.33 -1.68 7.92
CA TYR A 57 4.02 -1.07 9.05
C TYR A 57 5.32 -1.81 9.30
N LEU A 58 6.43 -1.08 9.31
CA LEU A 58 7.69 -1.62 9.80
C LEU A 58 7.74 -1.46 11.31
N ASN A 59 7.64 -2.56 12.01
CA ASN A 59 7.85 -2.62 13.44
C ASN A 59 9.30 -3.00 13.72
N ILE A 60 10.07 -2.07 14.25
CA ILE A 60 11.51 -2.23 14.46
C ILE A 60 11.81 -2.25 15.95
N THR A 61 12.32 -3.35 16.44
CA THR A 61 12.79 -3.48 17.83
C THR A 61 14.30 -3.62 17.84
N LEU A 62 14.99 -2.61 18.38
CA LEU A 62 16.44 -2.65 18.60
C LEU A 62 16.74 -3.16 20.00
N ILE A 63 17.60 -4.16 20.07
CA ILE A 63 18.07 -4.77 21.31
C ILE A 63 19.59 -4.58 21.41
N GLN A 64 20.02 -4.00 22.49
CA GLN A 64 21.44 -3.84 22.81
C GLN A 64 21.85 -4.81 23.91
N PRO A 65 22.95 -5.58 23.73
CA PRO A 65 23.40 -6.51 24.76
C PRO A 65 23.88 -5.80 26.03
N HIS A 66 23.71 -6.49 27.16
CA HIS A 66 24.02 -6.03 28.52
C HIS A 66 25.52 -5.94 28.86
N ALA A 67 26.41 -6.36 28.00
CA ALA A 67 27.81 -6.63 28.31
C ALA A 67 28.77 -5.46 28.08
N GLN A 68 28.38 -4.21 28.31
CA GLN A 68 29.27 -3.07 28.08
C GLN A 68 29.62 -2.32 29.37
N THR A 69 30.91 -2.20 29.62
CA THR A 69 31.50 -1.62 30.83
C THR A 69 31.22 -0.14 31.09
N VAL A 70 30.55 0.57 30.19
CA VAL A 70 30.31 2.03 30.29
C VAL A 70 28.84 2.38 30.54
N ASN A 71 27.90 1.52 30.16
CA ASN A 71 26.47 1.71 30.40
C ASN A 71 25.77 0.35 30.49
N ASP A 72 25.66 -0.15 31.71
CA ASP A 72 25.20 -1.52 32.00
C ASP A 72 23.67 -1.68 32.01
N LEU A 73 22.94 -0.82 31.27
CA LEU A 73 21.50 -0.91 31.14
C LEU A 73 21.12 -1.58 29.81
N PRO A 74 20.31 -2.63 29.84
CA PRO A 74 19.74 -3.18 28.63
C PRO A 74 18.84 -2.14 27.98
N ILE A 75 19.20 -1.68 26.78
CA ILE A 75 18.41 -0.71 26.04
C ILE A 75 17.59 -1.46 25.02
N ARG A 76 16.27 -1.32 25.13
CA ARG A 76 15.32 -1.70 24.10
C ARG A 76 14.70 -0.43 23.53
N MET A 77 14.86 -0.21 22.25
CA MET A 77 14.17 0.84 21.53
C MET A 77 13.25 0.19 20.49
N TYR A 78 12.10 0.77 20.27
CA TYR A 78 11.21 0.35 19.20
C TYR A 78 10.68 1.56 18.44
N GLY A 79 10.34 1.33 17.19
CA GLY A 79 9.69 2.32 16.33
C GLY A 79 8.79 1.64 15.32
N ILE A 80 7.75 2.34 14.91
CA ILE A 80 6.83 1.89 13.87
C ILE A 80 6.82 2.93 12.76
N VAL A 81 7.05 2.49 11.53
CA VAL A 81 7.07 3.34 10.35
C VAL A 81 6.02 2.84 9.35
N PRO A 82 5.00 3.65 9.03
CA PRO A 82 4.04 3.29 8.01
C PRO A 82 4.65 3.49 6.61
N LEU A 83 4.48 2.51 5.73
CA LEU A 83 4.90 2.55 4.34
C LEU A 83 3.69 2.32 3.43
N LYS A 84 3.45 3.25 2.52
CA LYS A 84 2.43 3.08 1.48
C LYS A 84 3.03 2.29 0.31
N VAL A 85 2.33 1.24 -0.10
CA VAL A 85 2.71 0.39 -1.23
C VAL A 85 1.60 0.41 -2.27
N TYR A 86 1.96 0.76 -3.49
CA TYR A 86 1.06 0.83 -4.64
C TYR A 86 1.34 -0.32 -5.60
N ASP A 87 0.31 -1.10 -5.89
CA ASP A 87 0.38 -2.15 -6.90
C ASP A 87 -0.34 -1.69 -8.19
N PRO A 88 0.40 -1.36 -9.27
CA PRO A 88 -0.20 -0.96 -10.54
C PRO A 88 -0.99 -2.09 -11.20
N GLY A 89 -0.75 -3.35 -10.82
CA GLY A 89 -1.50 -4.50 -11.31
C GLY A 89 -2.96 -4.50 -10.87
N THR A 90 -3.29 -3.79 -9.80
CA THR A 90 -4.66 -3.70 -9.27
C THR A 90 -5.50 -2.60 -9.93
N VAL A 91 -4.88 -1.72 -10.71
CA VAL A 91 -5.58 -0.59 -11.35
C VAL A 91 -6.03 -0.97 -12.74
N LEU A 92 -7.31 -0.73 -12.99
CA LEU A 92 -7.92 -0.86 -14.30
C LEU A 92 -8.26 0.52 -14.87
N SER A 93 -8.14 0.67 -16.18
CA SER A 93 -8.46 1.91 -16.90
C SER A 93 -9.59 1.64 -17.89
N PRO A 94 -10.86 1.60 -17.43
CA PRO A 94 -11.99 1.35 -18.30
C PRO A 94 -12.17 2.50 -19.30
N GLN A 95 -12.54 2.17 -20.52
CA GLN A 95 -12.82 3.11 -21.59
C GLN A 95 -14.23 2.85 -22.14
N LEU A 96 -14.95 3.93 -22.36
CA LEU A 96 -16.26 3.92 -23.01
C LEU A 96 -16.11 4.54 -24.40
N ASP A 97 -16.54 3.79 -25.41
CA ASP A 97 -16.65 4.29 -26.79
C ASP A 97 -18.14 4.32 -27.17
N MET A 98 -18.67 5.53 -27.31
CA MET A 98 -20.08 5.79 -27.57
C MET A 98 -20.27 7.18 -28.21
N ALA A 99 -21.46 7.45 -28.74
CA ALA A 99 -21.81 8.78 -29.21
C ALA A 99 -21.80 9.80 -28.04
N GLY A 100 -21.37 11.05 -28.33
CA GLY A 100 -21.31 12.11 -27.33
C GLY A 100 -22.67 12.51 -26.76
N GLU A 101 -23.76 12.29 -27.53
CA GLU A 101 -25.16 12.53 -27.09
C GLU A 101 -25.98 11.26 -27.38
N LEU A 102 -26.78 10.87 -26.41
CA LEU A 102 -27.73 9.77 -26.54
C LEU A 102 -29.15 10.34 -26.46
N ALA A 103 -29.96 10.03 -27.49
CA ALA A 103 -31.35 10.50 -27.52
C ALA A 103 -32.32 9.42 -27.00
N PRO A 104 -33.31 9.77 -26.17
CA PRO A 104 -34.34 8.85 -25.72
C PRO A 104 -35.05 8.13 -26.88
N GLY A 105 -35.37 6.87 -26.71
CA GLY A 105 -36.12 6.07 -27.69
C GLY A 105 -35.35 5.66 -28.95
N LYS A 106 -34.03 5.88 -28.98
CA LYS A 106 -33.17 5.43 -30.08
C LYS A 106 -32.29 4.28 -29.62
N GLU A 107 -32.01 3.36 -30.56
CA GLU A 107 -31.01 2.31 -30.32
C GLU A 107 -29.61 2.93 -30.30
N VAL A 108 -28.82 2.58 -29.30
CA VAL A 108 -27.46 3.07 -29.11
C VAL A 108 -26.51 1.91 -28.89
N SER A 109 -25.27 2.08 -29.32
CA SER A 109 -24.20 1.12 -29.09
C SER A 109 -23.15 1.72 -28.16
N ILE A 110 -22.85 1.01 -27.09
CA ILE A 110 -21.82 1.40 -26.12
C ILE A 110 -20.79 0.26 -26.06
N LYS A 111 -19.53 0.57 -26.38
CA LYS A 111 -18.44 -0.37 -26.26
C LYS A 111 -17.64 -0.08 -24.99
N VAL A 112 -17.51 -1.08 -24.16
CA VAL A 112 -16.70 -1.04 -22.94
C VAL A 112 -15.43 -1.85 -23.16
N SER A 113 -14.27 -1.26 -22.88
CA SER A 113 -12.98 -1.91 -23.00
C SER A 113 -12.03 -1.46 -21.90
N GLU A 114 -11.00 -2.22 -21.64
CA GLU A 114 -9.90 -1.80 -20.78
C GLU A 114 -8.73 -1.32 -21.65
N LYS A 115 -8.08 -0.21 -21.28
CA LYS A 115 -7.04 0.49 -22.07
C LYS A 115 -5.90 -0.42 -22.54
N GLU A 116 -5.45 -1.33 -21.67
CA GLU A 116 -4.34 -2.25 -21.93
C GLU A 116 -4.80 -3.65 -22.32
N GLY A 117 -6.12 -3.86 -22.49
CA GLY A 117 -6.71 -5.14 -22.84
C GLY A 117 -6.79 -6.14 -21.70
N LYS A 118 -6.65 -5.69 -20.45
CA LYS A 118 -6.82 -6.55 -19.27
C LYS A 118 -8.28 -7.01 -19.14
N ALA A 119 -8.47 -8.23 -18.67
CA ALA A 119 -9.80 -8.70 -18.29
C ALA A 119 -10.33 -7.88 -17.11
N MET A 120 -11.58 -7.43 -17.19
CA MET A 120 -12.23 -6.69 -16.11
C MET A 120 -13.68 -7.12 -15.94
N ALA A 121 -14.16 -7.09 -14.71
CA ALA A 121 -15.59 -7.07 -14.39
C ALA A 121 -16.03 -5.64 -14.15
N TYR A 122 -17.18 -5.25 -14.69
CA TYR A 122 -17.69 -3.89 -14.54
C TYR A 122 -19.21 -3.89 -14.36
N THR A 123 -19.72 -2.81 -13.81
CA THR A 123 -21.14 -2.46 -13.85
C THR A 123 -21.30 -1.24 -14.73
N LEU A 124 -22.36 -1.22 -15.54
CA LEU A 124 -22.70 -0.09 -16.39
C LEU A 124 -24.04 0.48 -15.94
N ALA A 125 -24.08 1.78 -15.69
CA ALA A 125 -25.30 2.52 -15.42
C ALA A 125 -25.48 3.58 -16.51
N ILE A 126 -26.70 3.69 -17.04
CA ILE A 126 -27.09 4.72 -18.00
C ILE A 126 -28.25 5.48 -17.34
N VAL A 127 -28.02 6.73 -17.04
CA VAL A 127 -28.98 7.57 -16.32
C VAL A 127 -29.15 8.90 -17.04
N ASP A 128 -30.30 9.52 -16.85
CA ASP A 128 -30.57 10.87 -17.38
C ASP A 128 -29.70 11.89 -16.63
N GLU A 129 -29.09 12.83 -17.37
CA GLU A 129 -28.20 13.85 -16.82
C GLU A 129 -28.90 14.72 -15.75
N GLY A 130 -30.17 15.09 -15.98
CA GLY A 130 -30.94 15.86 -15.00
C GLY A 130 -31.13 15.12 -13.66
N LEU A 131 -31.13 13.78 -13.65
CA LEU A 131 -31.20 13.01 -12.43
C LEU A 131 -29.90 13.10 -11.64
N LEU A 132 -28.75 13.17 -12.32
CA LEU A 132 -27.45 13.30 -11.67
C LEU A 132 -27.34 14.64 -10.93
N ASP A 133 -27.81 15.73 -11.54
CA ASP A 133 -27.81 17.06 -10.93
C ASP A 133 -28.68 17.15 -9.67
N ILE A 134 -29.83 16.47 -9.68
CA ILE A 134 -30.76 16.47 -8.53
C ILE A 134 -30.26 15.59 -7.37
N THR A 135 -29.58 14.49 -7.69
CA THR A 135 -29.15 13.50 -6.68
C THR A 135 -27.74 13.71 -6.16
N ASN A 136 -26.93 14.60 -6.78
CA ASN A 136 -25.50 14.75 -6.54
C ASN A 136 -24.77 13.38 -6.61
N PHE A 137 -25.17 12.54 -7.55
CA PHE A 137 -24.59 11.21 -7.68
C PHE A 137 -23.15 11.29 -8.15
N GLU A 138 -22.25 10.67 -7.41
CA GLU A 138 -20.86 10.50 -7.79
C GLU A 138 -20.60 9.07 -8.28
N THR A 139 -19.79 8.94 -9.32
CA THR A 139 -19.38 7.61 -9.80
C THR A 139 -18.62 6.89 -8.70
N PRO A 140 -19.02 5.67 -8.32
CA PRO A 140 -18.30 4.90 -7.30
C PRO A 140 -16.85 4.68 -7.69
N ASP A 141 -15.95 4.84 -6.70
CA ASP A 141 -14.53 4.53 -6.83
C ASP A 141 -14.18 3.30 -5.97
N PRO A 142 -14.41 2.10 -6.48
CA PRO A 142 -14.16 0.86 -5.74
C PRO A 142 -12.67 0.68 -5.42
N TRP A 143 -11.76 1.14 -6.30
CA TRP A 143 -10.35 0.98 -6.06
C TRP A 143 -9.90 1.72 -4.80
N ASN A 144 -10.21 3.01 -4.69
CA ASN A 144 -9.89 3.79 -3.49
C ASN A 144 -10.61 3.29 -2.23
N HIS A 145 -11.74 2.60 -2.39
CA HIS A 145 -12.43 1.99 -1.25
C HIS A 145 -11.72 0.75 -0.74
N PHE A 146 -11.31 -0.17 -1.63
CA PHE A 146 -10.67 -1.44 -1.26
C PHE A 146 -9.19 -1.29 -0.94
N TYR A 147 -8.50 -0.36 -1.59
CA TYR A 147 -7.07 -0.08 -1.38
C TYR A 147 -6.82 1.17 -0.52
N LYS A 148 -7.77 1.52 0.32
CA LYS A 148 -7.53 2.54 1.35
C LYS A 148 -6.53 2.03 2.38
N ARG A 149 -5.83 2.99 3.02
CA ARG A 149 -4.89 2.67 4.09
C ARG A 149 -5.56 1.86 5.19
N GLU A 150 -5.00 0.70 5.48
CA GLU A 150 -5.37 -0.12 6.64
C GLU A 150 -4.72 0.42 7.91
N ALA A 151 -5.44 0.38 9.02
CA ALA A 151 -4.88 0.69 10.33
C ALA A 151 -4.04 -0.50 10.82
N ILE A 152 -3.05 -0.22 11.68
CA ILE A 152 -2.36 -1.30 12.37
C ILE A 152 -3.37 -2.02 13.28
N GLY A 153 -3.46 -3.33 13.13
CA GLY A 153 -4.22 -4.18 14.02
C GLY A 153 -3.41 -4.39 15.30
N VAL A 154 -3.98 -4.05 16.44
CA VAL A 154 -3.37 -4.29 17.76
C VAL A 154 -4.03 -5.51 18.37
#